data_18f30500a8422fdfb027853935e7a558
#
_entry.id   18f30500a8422fdfb027853935e7a558
#
_cell.length_a   1.000
_cell.length_b   1.000
_cell.length_c   1.000
_cell.angle_alpha   90.00
_cell.angle_beta   90.00
_cell.angle_gamma   90.00
#
_symmetry.space_group_name_H-M   'P 1'
#
loop_
_entity.id
_entity.type
_entity.pdbx_description
1 polymer ?
#
loop_
_entity_poly.entity_id
_entity_poly.type
_entity_poly.pdbx_seq_one_letter_code
_entity_poly.pdbx_strand_id
1 'polypeptide(L)'
;LPDIVDLVAGRRERFIVFCDDLSFEASDPGYKSLKVALDGTIAGSADNLLIYATSNRRHLMPEFMNENLETRHVGGEIHPGETTEEKISLSERFGLWLSFYPFDQDQYLDIASHWVEALGGKGDAGVKPAALLWALERGSRSGRVAWQFAKDYVGRAGARGRK
;
A
#
# COMPACT_ATOMS: atom_id res chain seq x y z
N LEU A 1 16.33 0.47 -10.78
CA LEU A 1 16.52 1.30 -9.58
C LEU A 1 18.00 1.66 -9.35
N PRO A 2 18.98 0.74 -9.49
CA PRO A 2 20.41 1.07 -9.37
C PRO A 2 20.82 2.26 -10.22
N ASP A 3 20.43 2.29 -11.48
CA ASP A 3 20.75 3.38 -12.42
C ASP A 3 20.24 4.76 -11.92
N ILE A 4 19.09 4.78 -11.22
CA ILE A 4 18.58 6.02 -10.60
C ILE A 4 19.47 6.43 -9.43
N VAL A 5 19.87 5.47 -8.60
CA VAL A 5 20.76 5.72 -7.47
C VAL A 5 22.10 6.31 -7.97
N ASP A 6 22.69 5.71 -9.00
CA ASP A 6 23.94 6.18 -9.60
C ASP A 6 23.80 7.58 -10.21
N LEU A 7 22.65 7.86 -10.83
CA LEU A 7 22.37 9.17 -11.44
C LEU A 7 22.29 10.31 -10.42
N VAL A 8 21.82 10.03 -9.20
CA VAL A 8 21.63 11.03 -8.14
C VAL A 8 22.77 11.04 -7.13
N ALA A 9 23.58 10.01 -7.11
CA ALA A 9 24.73 9.92 -6.22
C ALA A 9 25.69 11.12 -6.45
N GLY A 10 26.18 11.69 -5.36
CA GLY A 10 27.10 12.82 -5.41
C GLY A 10 26.48 14.18 -5.76
N ARG A 11 25.17 14.25 -6.02
CA ARG A 11 24.45 15.52 -6.19
C ARG A 11 24.18 16.17 -4.83
N ARG A 12 24.06 17.49 -4.82
CA ARG A 12 23.78 18.28 -3.59
C ARG A 12 22.29 18.27 -3.22
N GLU A 13 21.43 18.04 -4.21
CA GLU A 13 19.98 17.99 -4.04
C GLU A 13 19.58 16.73 -3.29
N ARG A 14 18.48 16.80 -2.55
CA ARG A 14 17.83 15.65 -1.94
C ARG A 14 16.77 15.11 -2.87
N PHE A 15 16.72 13.80 -3.01
CA PHE A 15 15.81 13.08 -3.90
C PHE A 15 14.90 12.16 -3.11
N ILE A 16 13.67 12.02 -3.59
CA ILE A 16 12.71 11.00 -3.14
C ILE A 16 12.36 10.15 -4.35
N VAL A 17 12.65 8.86 -4.27
CA VAL A 17 12.15 7.87 -5.24
C VAL A 17 10.89 7.24 -4.66
N PHE A 18 9.77 7.42 -5.34
CA PHE A 18 8.50 6.85 -4.95
C PHE A 18 8.18 5.64 -5.83
N CYS A 19 8.10 4.46 -5.19
CA CYS A 19 7.79 3.19 -5.83
C CYS A 19 6.34 2.81 -5.46
N ASP A 20 5.40 3.05 -6.37
CA ASP A 20 3.99 2.71 -6.13
C ASP A 20 3.72 1.23 -6.46
N ASP A 21 2.89 0.58 -5.63
CA ASP A 21 2.46 -0.82 -5.75
C ASP A 21 3.64 -1.81 -5.90
N LEU A 22 4.68 -1.59 -5.11
CA LEU A 22 5.90 -2.40 -5.15
C LEU A 22 5.60 -3.83 -4.71
N SER A 23 5.85 -4.76 -5.59
CA SER A 23 5.72 -6.19 -5.31
C SER A 23 6.64 -6.99 -6.23
N PHE A 24 7.17 -8.11 -5.73
CA PHE A 24 8.05 -9.00 -6.48
C PHE A 24 7.46 -10.40 -6.53
N GLU A 25 7.65 -11.09 -7.64
CA GLU A 25 7.43 -12.53 -7.72
C GLU A 25 8.65 -13.28 -7.18
N ALA A 26 8.48 -14.55 -6.80
CA ALA A 26 9.52 -15.33 -6.15
C ALA A 26 10.84 -15.44 -6.96
N SER A 27 10.76 -15.32 -8.28
CA SER A 27 11.91 -15.39 -9.20
C SER A 27 12.34 -14.05 -9.79
N ASP A 28 11.74 -12.94 -9.33
CA ASP A 28 12.02 -11.62 -9.89
C ASP A 28 13.40 -11.12 -9.44
N PRO A 29 14.34 -10.89 -10.36
CA PRO A 29 15.66 -10.37 -10.00
C PRO A 29 15.60 -8.92 -9.48
N GLY A 30 14.49 -8.20 -9.68
CA GLY A 30 14.30 -6.82 -9.25
C GLY A 30 14.42 -6.65 -7.74
N TYR A 31 14.03 -7.67 -6.95
CA TYR A 31 14.15 -7.60 -5.50
C TYR A 31 15.60 -7.48 -5.03
N LYS A 32 16.55 -8.16 -5.71
CA LYS A 32 17.98 -8.06 -5.42
C LYS A 32 18.51 -6.66 -5.70
N SER A 33 18.06 -6.07 -6.78
CA SER A 33 18.41 -4.69 -7.15
C SER A 33 17.90 -3.67 -6.12
N LEU A 34 16.68 -3.87 -5.60
CA LEU A 34 16.14 -3.03 -4.54
C LEU A 34 16.93 -3.21 -3.23
N LYS A 35 17.26 -4.45 -2.87
CA LYS A 35 18.07 -4.76 -1.68
C LYS A 35 19.40 -4.03 -1.71
N VAL A 36 20.10 -4.09 -2.83
CA VAL A 36 21.38 -3.36 -3.03
C VAL A 36 21.18 -1.84 -2.92
N ALA A 37 20.11 -1.30 -3.48
CA ALA A 37 19.81 0.13 -3.40
C ALA A 37 19.48 0.60 -1.98
N LEU A 38 18.80 -0.23 -1.18
CA LEU A 38 18.46 0.07 0.22
C LEU A 38 19.67 -0.08 1.16
N ASP A 39 20.54 -1.07 0.93
CA ASP A 39 21.76 -1.28 1.71
C ASP A 39 22.85 -0.23 1.43
N GLY A 40 22.67 0.56 0.40
CA GLY A 40 23.70 1.40 -0.18
C GLY A 40 24.63 0.61 -1.11
N THR A 41 25.18 1.28 -2.08
CA THR A 41 26.23 0.69 -2.93
C THR A 41 27.56 0.64 -2.17
N ILE A 42 28.49 -0.21 -2.62
CA ILE A 42 29.88 -0.31 -2.07
C ILE A 42 30.58 1.08 -2.06
N ALA A 43 30.08 2.04 -2.82
CA ALA A 43 30.57 3.43 -2.89
C ALA A 43 30.02 4.36 -1.81
N GLY A 44 29.17 3.88 -0.89
CA GLY A 44 28.49 4.65 0.17
C GLY A 44 26.98 4.73 -0.07
N SER A 45 26.22 4.88 1.02
CA SER A 45 24.80 5.17 0.88
C SER A 45 24.65 6.54 0.22
N ALA A 46 23.68 6.66 -0.69
CA ALA A 46 23.32 7.97 -1.23
C ALA A 46 22.57 8.73 -0.14
N ASP A 47 23.28 9.44 0.74
CA ASP A 47 22.72 10.21 1.88
C ASP A 47 21.70 11.27 1.45
N ASN A 48 21.64 11.54 0.16
CA ASN A 48 20.69 12.46 -0.47
C ASN A 48 19.46 11.79 -1.07
N LEU A 49 19.28 10.46 -0.90
CA LEU A 49 18.20 9.69 -1.49
C LEU A 49 17.32 9.04 -0.41
N LEU A 50 16.00 9.24 -0.51
CA LEU A 50 14.98 8.52 0.24
C LEU A 50 14.15 7.67 -0.70
N ILE A 51 13.87 6.42 -0.29
CA ILE A 51 13.02 5.52 -1.04
C ILE A 51 11.72 5.35 -0.28
N TYR A 52 10.60 5.72 -0.91
CA TYR A 52 9.24 5.49 -0.43
C TYR A 52 8.60 4.43 -1.29
N ALA A 53 7.99 3.44 -0.66
CA ALA A 53 7.29 2.39 -1.37
C ALA A 53 5.89 2.17 -0.80
N THR A 54 4.92 1.91 -1.67
CA THR A 54 3.63 1.36 -1.28
C THR A 54 3.57 -0.10 -1.71
N SER A 55 2.89 -0.93 -0.93
CA SER A 55 2.67 -2.34 -1.28
C SER A 55 1.37 -2.85 -0.68
N ASN A 56 0.72 -3.73 -1.41
CA ASN A 56 -0.40 -4.52 -0.92
C ASN A 56 0.05 -5.83 -0.25
N ARG A 57 1.36 -6.12 -0.26
CA ARG A 57 1.97 -7.31 0.34
C ARG A 57 2.83 -6.92 1.54
N ARG A 58 2.62 -7.60 2.66
CA ARG A 58 3.32 -7.28 3.91
C ARG A 58 4.85 -7.34 3.78
N HIS A 59 5.36 -8.31 3.05
CA HIS A 59 6.80 -8.51 2.86
C HIS A 59 7.27 -8.27 1.41
N LEU A 60 6.48 -7.51 0.62
CA LEU A 60 6.78 -7.19 -0.79
C LEU A 60 6.82 -8.40 -1.74
N MET A 61 6.69 -9.61 -1.25
CA MET A 61 6.74 -10.87 -2.00
C MET A 61 5.49 -11.73 -1.72
N PRO A 62 5.13 -12.69 -2.60
CA PRO A 62 4.02 -13.59 -2.35
C PRO A 62 4.26 -14.43 -1.10
N GLU A 63 3.22 -14.56 -0.28
CA GLU A 63 3.19 -15.51 0.85
C GLU A 63 2.52 -16.79 0.34
N PHE A 64 3.26 -17.86 0.20
CA PHE A 64 2.71 -19.15 -0.19
C PHE A 64 2.32 -19.97 1.04
N MET A 65 1.16 -20.62 1.03
CA MET A 65 0.69 -21.44 2.15
C MET A 65 1.69 -22.57 2.51
N ASN A 66 2.44 -23.07 1.53
CA ASN A 66 3.45 -24.10 1.76
C ASN A 66 4.66 -23.61 2.58
N GLU A 67 4.97 -22.32 2.57
CA GLU A 67 6.08 -21.76 3.35
C GLU A 67 5.81 -21.82 4.86
N ASN A 68 4.54 -21.75 5.26
CA ASN A 68 4.14 -21.96 6.66
C ASN A 68 4.34 -23.41 7.13
N LEU A 69 4.40 -24.38 6.20
CA LEU A 69 4.66 -25.80 6.48
C LEU A 69 6.18 -26.11 6.55
N GLU A 70 7.02 -25.29 5.95
CA GLU A 70 8.49 -25.41 6.01
C GLU A 70 9.07 -24.84 7.32
N THR A 71 8.26 -24.17 8.10
CA THR A 71 8.64 -23.68 9.44
C THR A 71 8.97 -24.87 10.34
N ARG A 72 10.24 -25.07 10.63
CA ARG A 72 10.73 -26.16 11.50
C ARG A 72 10.88 -25.67 12.93
N HIS A 73 10.38 -26.44 13.87
CA HIS A 73 10.64 -26.25 15.30
C HIS A 73 11.90 -27.03 15.66
N VAL A 74 13.00 -26.35 15.87
CA VAL A 74 14.26 -26.96 16.34
C VAL A 74 14.61 -26.34 17.69
N GLY A 75 14.63 -27.18 18.73
CA GLY A 75 15.06 -26.73 20.08
C GLY A 75 14.16 -25.70 20.76
N GLY A 76 12.90 -25.54 20.31
CA GLY A 76 11.96 -24.54 20.86
C GLY A 76 11.98 -23.19 20.16
N GLU A 77 12.82 -23.02 19.15
CA GLU A 77 12.86 -21.84 18.27
C GLU A 77 12.17 -22.14 16.94
N ILE A 78 11.51 -21.11 16.39
CA ILE A 78 10.85 -21.15 15.09
C ILE A 78 11.86 -20.66 14.05
N HIS A 79 12.31 -21.56 13.19
CA HIS A 79 13.15 -21.20 12.06
C HIS A 79 12.27 -21.08 10.80
N PRO A 80 12.05 -19.87 10.25
CA PRO A 80 11.40 -19.69 8.96
C PRO A 80 12.21 -20.37 7.85
N GLY A 81 11.56 -20.84 6.79
CA GLY A 81 12.28 -21.35 5.62
C GLY A 81 13.14 -20.26 4.96
N GLU A 82 14.19 -20.62 4.24
CA GLU A 82 15.14 -19.69 3.58
C GLU A 82 14.44 -18.59 2.76
N THR A 83 13.38 -18.95 2.04
CA THR A 83 12.58 -18.00 1.25
C THR A 83 11.86 -16.98 2.11
N THR A 84 11.39 -17.37 3.30
CA THR A 84 10.73 -16.48 4.26
C THR A 84 11.74 -15.52 4.89
N GLU A 85 12.94 -15.99 5.21
CA GLU A 85 14.01 -15.14 5.74
C GLU A 85 14.47 -14.09 4.72
N GLU A 86 14.58 -14.44 3.43
CA GLU A 86 14.89 -13.47 2.39
C GLU A 86 13.82 -12.39 2.23
N LYS A 87 12.53 -12.75 2.33
CA LYS A 87 11.40 -11.82 2.26
C LYS A 87 11.38 -10.83 3.43
N ILE A 88 11.57 -11.34 4.64
CA ILE A 88 11.66 -10.53 5.86
C ILE A 88 12.85 -9.58 5.74
N SER A 89 13.99 -10.10 5.34
CA SER A 89 15.25 -9.35 5.17
C SER A 89 15.13 -8.15 4.22
N LEU A 90 14.34 -8.23 3.15
CA LEU A 90 14.11 -7.07 2.27
C LEU A 90 13.28 -6.00 2.96
N SER A 91 12.20 -6.42 3.62
CA SER A 91 11.28 -5.49 4.24
C SER A 91 11.88 -4.78 5.45
N GLU A 92 12.72 -5.45 6.24
CA GLU A 92 13.43 -4.87 7.40
C GLU A 92 14.40 -3.73 7.03
N ARG A 93 14.76 -3.60 5.75
CA ARG A 93 15.61 -2.50 5.28
C ARG A 93 14.89 -1.16 5.19
N PHE A 94 13.55 -1.17 5.23
CA PHE A 94 12.79 0.06 5.38
C PHE A 94 12.76 0.50 6.84
N GLY A 95 13.32 1.65 7.13
CA GLY A 95 13.42 2.16 8.51
C GLY A 95 12.09 2.63 9.12
N LEU A 96 11.04 2.85 8.29
CA LEU A 96 9.71 3.24 8.74
C LEU A 96 8.65 2.44 8.00
N TRP A 97 7.70 1.90 8.78
CA TRP A 97 6.55 1.16 8.28
C TRP A 97 5.26 1.82 8.71
N LEU A 98 4.40 2.05 7.74
CA LEU A 98 3.05 2.56 7.96
C LEU A 98 2.04 1.55 7.44
N SER A 99 1.23 1.00 8.32
CA SER A 99 0.19 0.03 7.96
C SER A 99 -1.16 0.71 7.86
N PHE A 100 -1.84 0.50 6.73
CA PHE A 100 -3.20 0.97 6.48
C PHE A 100 -4.14 -0.22 6.55
N TYR A 101 -4.92 -0.29 7.60
CA TYR A 101 -5.89 -1.37 7.80
C TYR A 101 -7.21 -1.06 7.08
N PRO A 102 -7.98 -2.09 6.71
CA PRO A 102 -9.35 -1.90 6.24
C PRO A 102 -10.17 -1.10 7.26
N PHE A 103 -11.02 -0.22 6.78
CA PHE A 103 -11.91 0.56 7.64
C PHE A 103 -13.01 -0.32 8.21
N ASP A 104 -13.40 -0.05 9.47
CA ASP A 104 -14.64 -0.53 10.00
C ASP A 104 -15.84 0.17 9.33
N GLN A 105 -17.07 -0.21 9.72
CA GLN A 105 -18.26 0.32 9.07
C GLN A 105 -18.45 1.81 9.34
N ASP A 106 -18.21 2.23 10.58
CA ASP A 106 -18.45 3.62 10.99
C ASP A 106 -17.43 4.56 10.34
N GLN A 107 -16.15 4.18 10.32
CA GLN A 107 -15.08 4.89 9.62
C GLN A 107 -15.39 5.03 8.12
N TYR A 108 -15.85 3.94 7.48
CA TYR A 108 -16.23 3.99 6.07
C TYR A 108 -17.39 4.96 5.81
N LEU A 109 -18.42 4.94 6.67
CA LEU A 109 -19.58 5.82 6.54
C LEU A 109 -19.21 7.29 6.76
N ASP A 110 -18.32 7.58 7.70
CA ASP A 110 -17.83 8.93 7.94
C ASP A 110 -17.02 9.46 6.75
N ILE A 111 -16.14 8.62 6.18
CA ILE A 111 -15.39 8.97 4.97
C ILE A 111 -16.32 9.21 3.77
N ALA A 112 -17.33 8.36 3.58
CA ALA A 112 -18.29 8.49 2.51
C ALA A 112 -19.13 9.79 2.66
N SER A 113 -19.58 10.10 3.86
CA SER A 113 -20.32 11.33 4.17
C SER A 113 -19.45 12.57 3.94
N HIS A 114 -18.23 12.55 4.43
CA HIS A 114 -17.26 13.64 4.21
C HIS A 114 -17.07 13.93 2.71
N TRP A 115 -16.89 12.91 1.89
CA TRP A 115 -16.71 13.11 0.46
C TRP A 115 -17.97 13.59 -0.25
N VAL A 116 -19.17 13.15 0.17
CA VAL A 116 -20.44 13.67 -0.36
C VAL A 116 -20.55 15.17 -0.10
N GLU A 117 -20.24 15.62 1.11
CA GLU A 117 -20.27 17.03 1.47
C GLU A 117 -19.20 17.86 0.73
N ALA A 118 -17.97 17.34 0.67
CA ALA A 118 -16.85 17.97 -0.04
C ALA A 118 -17.11 18.15 -1.54
N LEU A 119 -17.92 17.26 -2.14
CA LEU A 119 -18.36 17.38 -3.53
C LEU A 119 -19.63 18.24 -3.71
N GLY A 120 -20.11 18.91 -2.65
CA GLY A 120 -21.27 19.78 -2.69
C GLY A 120 -22.61 19.05 -2.59
N GLY A 121 -22.61 17.78 -2.24
CA GLY A 121 -23.83 17.02 -1.94
C GLY A 121 -24.41 17.39 -0.57
N LYS A 122 -25.69 17.06 -0.37
CA LYS A 122 -26.33 17.20 0.94
C LYS A 122 -26.06 15.97 1.77
N GLY A 123 -25.53 16.16 3.00
CA GLY A 123 -25.35 15.11 3.99
C GLY A 123 -26.68 14.72 4.63
N ASP A 124 -27.62 14.19 3.84
CA ASP A 124 -28.92 13.77 4.33
C ASP A 124 -28.91 12.33 4.88
N ALA A 125 -30.02 11.94 5.51
CA ALA A 125 -30.18 10.62 6.12
C ALA A 125 -30.07 9.45 5.10
N GLY A 126 -30.16 9.72 3.81
CA GLY A 126 -30.06 8.73 2.73
C GLY A 126 -28.64 8.35 2.38
N VAL A 127 -27.65 9.16 2.75
CA VAL A 127 -26.22 8.92 2.38
C VAL A 127 -25.69 7.62 2.99
N LYS A 128 -25.86 7.43 4.29
CA LYS A 128 -25.30 6.26 4.99
C LYS A 128 -25.88 4.93 4.49
N PRO A 129 -27.21 4.75 4.36
CA PRO A 129 -27.79 3.53 3.79
C PRO A 129 -27.32 3.26 2.35
N ALA A 130 -27.25 4.30 1.52
CA ALA A 130 -26.81 4.16 0.14
C ALA A 130 -25.32 3.79 0.06
N ALA A 131 -24.46 4.36 0.94
CA ALA A 131 -23.05 4.02 1.01
C ALA A 131 -22.83 2.56 1.44
N LEU A 132 -23.62 2.05 2.40
CA LEU A 132 -23.54 0.64 2.81
C LEU A 132 -23.91 -0.31 1.66
N LEU A 133 -24.98 -0.02 0.93
CA LEU A 133 -25.39 -0.82 -0.21
C LEU A 133 -24.28 -0.82 -1.28
N TRP A 134 -23.72 0.34 -1.58
CA TRP A 134 -22.59 0.46 -2.52
C TRP A 134 -21.38 -0.37 -2.10
N ALA A 135 -21.02 -0.32 -0.81
CA ALA A 135 -19.91 -1.11 -0.26
C ALA A 135 -20.16 -2.62 -0.35
N LEU A 136 -21.41 -3.03 -0.11
CA LEU A 136 -21.83 -4.43 -0.22
C LEU A 136 -21.70 -4.94 -1.66
N GLU A 137 -22.17 -4.17 -2.64
CA GLU A 137 -22.07 -4.51 -4.07
C GLU A 137 -20.61 -4.60 -4.54
N ARG A 138 -19.71 -3.82 -3.95
CA ARG A 138 -18.27 -3.81 -4.29
C ARG A 138 -17.45 -4.79 -3.46
N GLY A 139 -18.01 -5.41 -2.43
CA GLY A 139 -17.32 -6.32 -1.53
C GLY A 139 -16.19 -5.67 -0.73
N SER A 140 -16.20 -4.33 -0.56
CA SER A 140 -15.10 -3.60 0.07
C SER A 140 -15.55 -2.30 0.73
N ARG A 141 -14.92 -1.97 1.86
CA ARG A 141 -15.06 -0.70 2.61
C ARG A 141 -13.74 0.07 2.61
N SER A 142 -13.24 0.43 1.45
CA SER A 142 -12.01 1.20 1.30
C SER A 142 -12.28 2.68 1.05
N GLY A 143 -11.30 3.55 1.26
CA GLY A 143 -11.38 4.97 0.92
C GLY A 143 -11.65 5.22 -0.57
N ARG A 144 -11.12 4.35 -1.44
CA ARG A 144 -11.41 4.38 -2.89
C ARG A 144 -12.88 4.10 -3.17
N VAL A 145 -13.47 3.13 -2.50
CA VAL A 145 -14.90 2.78 -2.65
C VAL A 145 -15.79 3.91 -2.12
N ALA A 146 -15.44 4.52 -0.98
CA ALA A 146 -16.14 5.69 -0.44
C ALA A 146 -16.09 6.89 -1.39
N TRP A 147 -14.95 7.19 -1.98
CA TRP A 147 -14.78 8.25 -2.98
C TRP A 147 -15.59 8.00 -4.24
N GLN A 148 -15.58 6.77 -4.77
CA GLN A 148 -16.37 6.40 -5.95
C GLN A 148 -17.86 6.52 -5.68
N PHE A 149 -18.33 6.07 -4.49
CA PHE A 149 -19.69 6.25 -4.03
C PHE A 149 -20.09 7.73 -4.02
N ALA A 150 -19.30 8.58 -3.39
CA ALA A 150 -19.63 10.00 -3.26
C ALA A 150 -19.77 10.68 -4.63
N LYS A 151 -18.88 10.39 -5.57
CA LYS A 151 -18.99 10.92 -6.94
C LYS A 151 -20.27 10.48 -7.66
N ASP A 152 -20.63 9.22 -7.55
CA ASP A 152 -21.86 8.69 -8.15
C ASP A 152 -23.11 9.29 -7.50
N TYR A 153 -23.12 9.33 -6.16
CA TYR A 153 -24.26 9.83 -5.37
C TYR A 153 -24.56 11.30 -5.70
N VAL A 154 -23.54 12.15 -5.66
CA VAL A 154 -23.68 13.58 -5.98
C VAL A 154 -24.01 13.79 -7.46
N GLY A 155 -23.40 13.03 -8.36
CA GLY A 155 -23.68 13.09 -9.79
C GLY A 155 -25.14 12.77 -10.12
N ARG A 156 -25.73 11.74 -9.51
CA ARG A 156 -27.16 11.38 -9.67
C ARG A 156 -28.10 12.46 -9.11
N ALA A 157 -27.75 13.06 -7.96
CA ALA A 157 -28.53 14.15 -7.39
C ALA A 157 -28.53 15.39 -8.30
N GLY A 158 -27.37 15.77 -8.84
CA GLY A 158 -27.25 16.87 -9.80
C GLY A 158 -28.01 16.66 -11.11
N ALA A 159 -28.08 15.41 -11.59
CA ALA A 159 -28.83 15.06 -12.80
C ALA A 159 -30.36 15.15 -12.59
N ARG A 160 -30.86 14.85 -11.37
CA ARG A 160 -32.26 14.97 -11.02
C ARG A 160 -32.72 16.42 -10.85
N GLY A 161 -31.83 17.33 -10.47
CA GLY A 161 -32.13 18.75 -10.28
C GLY A 161 -32.14 19.58 -11.56
N ARG A 162 -31.82 18.99 -12.72
CA ARG A 162 -31.81 19.66 -14.03
C ARG A 162 -33.03 19.33 -14.91
N LYS A 163 -34.06 18.67 -14.37
CA LYS A 163 -35.36 18.44 -15.02
C LYS A 163 -36.38 19.44 -14.42
#